data_5ecf624116e5bba53f757c36628b60d9
#
_entry.id   5ecf624116e5bba53f757c36628b60d9
#
_cell.length_a   1.000
_cell.length_b   1.000
_cell.length_c   1.000
_cell.angle_alpha   90.00
_cell.angle_beta   90.00
_cell.angle_gamma   90.00
#
_symmetry.space_group_name_H-M   'P 1'
#
loop_
_entity.id
_entity.type
_entity.pdbx_description
1 polymer ?
#
loop_
_entity_poly.entity_id
_entity_poly.type
_entity_poly.pdbx_seq_one_letter_code
_entity_poly.pdbx_strand_id
1 'polypeptide(L)'
;MCLFKKKMKKVEEKIEYPRFIPTTPSGIDKFEGGSQKRLSETIAQHFQKNDLLGENALPRIIGIEGEWGSGKSNVVKMLREQLKGKYYFFEYDAWGHQEDLQRRSILESFHFLLREQK
;
A
#
# COMPACT_ATOMS: atom_id res chain seq x y z
N MET A 1 56.55 -1.13 -41.09
CA MET A 1 56.16 -0.18 -40.04
C MET A 1 54.64 -0.30 -39.82
N CYS A 2 54.21 -1.13 -38.82
CA CYS A 2 52.79 -1.39 -38.56
C CYS A 2 52.26 -0.36 -37.59
N LEU A 3 51.35 0.51 -38.05
CA LEU A 3 50.62 1.47 -37.23
C LEU A 3 49.38 0.77 -36.62
N PHE A 4 49.47 0.45 -35.33
CA PHE A 4 48.30 0.00 -34.55
C PHE A 4 47.42 1.20 -34.20
N LYS A 5 46.20 1.26 -34.77
CA LYS A 5 45.14 2.19 -34.33
C LYS A 5 44.61 1.74 -32.98
N LYS A 6 44.93 2.51 -31.95
CA LYS A 6 44.36 2.34 -30.61
C LYS A 6 42.87 2.65 -30.67
N LYS A 7 42.03 1.61 -30.55
CA LYS A 7 40.57 1.74 -30.48
C LYS A 7 40.24 2.45 -29.18
N MET A 8 39.90 3.73 -29.23
CA MET A 8 39.34 4.45 -28.07
C MET A 8 38.02 3.82 -27.73
N LYS A 9 37.91 3.21 -26.54
CA LYS A 9 36.64 2.83 -25.96
C LYS A 9 35.89 4.12 -25.65
N LYS A 10 34.77 4.38 -26.35
CA LYS A 10 33.79 5.37 -25.97
C LYS A 10 33.24 4.93 -24.60
N VAL A 11 33.60 5.65 -23.55
CA VAL A 11 32.95 5.54 -22.27
C VAL A 11 31.59 6.20 -22.48
N GLU A 12 30.56 5.40 -22.66
CA GLU A 12 29.19 5.90 -22.59
C GLU A 12 28.96 6.25 -21.11
N GLU A 13 29.04 7.52 -20.78
CA GLU A 13 28.54 8.05 -19.50
C GLU A 13 27.04 7.73 -19.44
N LYS A 14 26.71 6.75 -18.62
CA LYS A 14 25.33 6.39 -18.32
C LYS A 14 24.74 7.54 -17.51
N ILE A 15 24.04 8.46 -18.19
CA ILE A 15 23.33 9.55 -17.53
C ILE A 15 22.27 8.90 -16.62
N GLU A 16 22.52 8.91 -15.33
CA GLU A 16 21.59 8.39 -14.34
C GLU A 16 20.55 9.50 -14.06
N TYR A 17 19.41 9.39 -14.72
CA TYR A 17 18.28 10.30 -14.46
C TYR A 17 17.80 10.14 -13.01
N PRO A 18 17.44 11.25 -12.33
CA PRO A 18 16.91 11.17 -10.98
C PRO A 18 15.68 10.25 -10.97
N ARG A 19 15.72 9.24 -10.13
CA ARG A 19 14.59 8.31 -9.98
C ARG A 19 13.45 9.04 -9.28
N PHE A 20 12.33 9.19 -9.98
CA PHE A 20 11.11 9.66 -9.34
C PHE A 20 10.67 8.65 -8.28
N ILE A 21 10.43 9.13 -7.06
CA ILE A 21 9.90 8.30 -5.99
C ILE A 21 8.44 8.02 -6.33
N PRO A 22 8.05 6.75 -6.54
CA PRO A 22 6.66 6.45 -6.85
C PRO A 22 5.77 6.81 -5.64
N THR A 23 4.66 7.46 -5.91
CA THR A 23 3.66 7.83 -4.89
C THR A 23 2.80 6.64 -4.45
N THR A 24 2.91 5.50 -5.16
CA THR A 24 2.18 4.29 -4.83
C THR A 24 2.77 3.59 -3.61
N PRO A 25 1.94 3.09 -2.67
CA PRO A 25 2.39 2.34 -1.52
C PRO A 25 3.22 1.13 -1.94
N SER A 26 4.40 0.96 -1.35
CA SER A 26 5.31 -0.16 -1.69
C SER A 26 4.94 -1.46 -0.98
N GLY A 27 4.32 -1.39 0.19
CA GLY A 27 4.13 -2.52 1.11
C GLY A 27 5.39 -2.88 1.90
N ILE A 28 6.42 -2.04 1.83
CA ILE A 28 7.70 -2.24 2.53
C ILE A 28 7.91 -1.08 3.49
N ASP A 29 8.26 -1.37 4.75
CA ASP A 29 8.65 -0.36 5.71
C ASP A 29 10.11 0.04 5.47
N LYS A 30 10.31 1.30 5.08
CA LYS A 30 11.63 1.89 4.83
C LYS A 30 12.11 2.79 5.98
N PHE A 31 11.31 2.94 7.05
CA PHE A 31 11.69 3.73 8.20
C PHE A 31 12.60 2.96 9.14
N GLU A 32 13.62 3.64 9.64
CA GLU A 32 14.45 3.11 10.71
C GLU A 32 13.57 2.70 11.90
N GLY A 33 13.78 1.47 12.40
CA GLY A 33 12.99 0.93 13.50
C GLY A 33 11.66 0.29 13.12
N GLY A 34 11.27 0.25 11.83
CA GLY A 34 10.11 -0.52 11.37
C GLY A 34 8.78 -0.08 11.96
N SER A 35 8.56 1.23 12.11
CA SER A 35 7.37 1.80 12.77
C SER A 35 6.06 1.45 12.06
N GLN A 36 6.05 1.49 10.73
CA GLN A 36 4.88 1.15 9.93
C GLN A 36 4.55 -0.34 10.02
N LYS A 37 5.57 -1.19 10.03
CA LYS A 37 5.42 -2.63 10.18
C LYS A 37 4.82 -2.97 11.55
N ARG A 38 5.37 -2.43 12.63
CA ARG A 38 4.82 -2.64 13.98
C ARG A 38 3.38 -2.17 14.10
N LEU A 39 3.05 -1.02 13.52
CA LEU A 39 1.68 -0.52 13.53
C LEU A 39 0.72 -1.45 12.79
N SER A 40 1.10 -1.91 11.60
CA SER A 40 0.29 -2.86 10.82
C SER A 40 0.10 -4.19 11.55
N GLU A 41 1.13 -4.70 12.20
CA GLU A 41 1.09 -5.92 13.02
C GLU A 41 0.14 -5.76 14.23
N THR A 42 0.23 -4.63 14.92
CA THR A 42 -0.65 -4.32 16.05
C THR A 42 -2.12 -4.29 15.63
N ILE A 43 -2.42 -3.63 14.50
CA ILE A 43 -3.77 -3.57 13.95
C ILE A 43 -4.26 -4.97 13.54
N ALA A 44 -3.41 -5.77 12.88
CA ALA A 44 -3.75 -7.14 12.50
C ALA A 44 -4.08 -8.02 13.71
N GLN A 45 -3.27 -7.92 14.77
CA GLN A 45 -3.51 -8.64 16.02
C GLN A 45 -4.83 -8.20 16.70
N HIS A 46 -5.14 -6.90 16.64
CA HIS A 46 -6.39 -6.39 17.17
C HIS A 46 -7.61 -7.00 16.47
N PHE A 47 -7.59 -7.06 15.13
CA PHE A 47 -8.66 -7.72 14.38
C PHE A 47 -8.80 -9.20 14.72
N GLN A 48 -7.69 -9.92 14.76
CA GLN A 48 -7.68 -11.36 15.04
C GLN A 48 -8.16 -11.67 16.48
N LYS A 49 -7.74 -10.88 17.47
CA LYS A 49 -8.21 -11.03 18.85
C LYS A 49 -9.69 -10.72 18.96
N ASN A 50 -10.15 -9.69 18.28
CA ASN A 50 -11.54 -9.28 18.31
C ASN A 50 -12.47 -10.34 17.69
N ASP A 51 -12.03 -11.07 16.68
CA ASP A 51 -12.78 -12.18 16.09
C ASP A 51 -13.00 -13.33 17.07
N LEU A 52 -12.10 -13.52 18.04
CA LEU A 52 -12.22 -14.54 19.07
C LEU A 52 -13.26 -14.18 20.15
N LEU A 53 -13.64 -12.89 20.26
CA LEU A 53 -14.59 -12.41 21.25
C LEU A 53 -16.07 -12.67 20.87
N GLY A 54 -16.34 -13.02 19.60
CA GLY A 54 -17.68 -13.31 19.11
C GLY A 54 -18.65 -12.16 19.37
N GLU A 55 -19.74 -12.42 20.14
CA GLU A 55 -20.76 -11.41 20.47
C GLU A 55 -20.23 -10.26 21.35
N ASN A 56 -19.13 -10.44 22.05
CA ASN A 56 -18.46 -9.41 22.86
C ASN A 56 -17.43 -8.61 22.06
N ALA A 57 -17.40 -8.75 20.74
CA ALA A 57 -16.47 -8.03 19.89
C ALA A 57 -16.65 -6.51 20.01
N LEU A 58 -15.51 -5.82 20.17
CA LEU A 58 -15.47 -4.35 20.23
C LEU A 58 -15.72 -3.74 18.83
N PRO A 59 -16.14 -2.46 18.74
CA PRO A 59 -16.24 -1.76 17.47
C PRO A 59 -14.97 -1.85 16.66
N ARG A 60 -15.10 -2.17 15.36
CA ARG A 60 -13.96 -2.41 14.46
C ARG A 60 -13.63 -1.18 13.59
N ILE A 61 -13.72 0.01 14.17
CA ILE A 61 -13.34 1.25 13.48
C ILE A 61 -11.98 1.67 14.02
N ILE A 62 -10.99 1.73 13.13
CA ILE A 62 -9.65 2.18 13.45
C ILE A 62 -9.32 3.36 12.56
N GLY A 63 -9.01 4.52 13.18
CA GLY A 63 -8.52 5.71 12.49
C GLY A 63 -7.00 5.71 12.44
N ILE A 64 -6.43 5.98 11.26
CA ILE A 64 -4.99 6.22 11.10
C ILE A 64 -4.82 7.67 10.68
N GLU A 65 -4.24 8.47 11.56
CA GLU A 65 -3.98 9.88 11.34
C GLU A 65 -2.49 10.14 11.10
N GLY A 66 -2.19 11.19 10.38
CA GLY A 66 -0.83 11.62 10.10
C GLY A 66 -0.76 12.58 8.91
N GLU A 67 0.34 13.26 8.76
CA GLU A 67 0.60 14.21 7.68
C GLU A 67 0.63 13.54 6.30
N TRP A 68 0.55 14.35 5.24
CA TRP A 68 0.74 13.87 3.88
C TRP A 68 2.14 13.25 3.74
N GLY A 69 2.23 12.11 3.06
CA GLY A 69 3.51 11.41 2.89
C GLY A 69 3.98 10.59 4.10
N SER A 70 3.28 10.60 5.24
CA SER A 70 3.65 9.81 6.43
C SER A 70 3.53 8.30 6.25
N GLY A 71 3.01 7.84 5.10
CA GLY A 71 2.95 6.43 4.75
C GLY A 71 1.72 5.67 5.26
N LYS A 72 0.62 6.37 5.59
CA LYS A 72 -0.64 5.74 6.02
C LYS A 72 -1.12 4.64 5.06
N SER A 73 -1.13 4.92 3.77
CA SER A 73 -1.53 3.96 2.74
C SER A 73 -0.57 2.76 2.68
N ASN A 74 0.71 2.95 3.05
CA ASN A 74 1.67 1.85 3.13
C ASN A 74 1.36 0.91 4.29
N VAL A 75 0.94 1.44 5.44
CA VAL A 75 0.47 0.65 6.59
C VAL A 75 -0.75 -0.19 6.20
N VAL A 76 -1.72 0.39 5.50
CA VAL A 76 -2.91 -0.32 5.00
C VAL A 76 -2.51 -1.44 4.05
N LYS A 77 -1.58 -1.19 3.14
CA LYS A 77 -1.08 -2.23 2.22
C LYS A 77 -0.39 -3.38 2.95
N MET A 78 0.45 -3.08 3.94
CA MET A 78 1.11 -4.10 4.77
C MET A 78 0.09 -4.90 5.59
N LEU A 79 -0.94 -4.23 6.13
CA LEU A 79 -2.04 -4.87 6.84
C LEU A 79 -2.80 -5.84 5.93
N ARG A 80 -3.10 -5.43 4.69
CA ARG A 80 -3.75 -6.28 3.69
C ARG A 80 -2.95 -7.56 3.44
N GLU A 81 -1.64 -7.47 3.28
CA GLU A 81 -0.79 -8.65 3.07
C GLU A 81 -0.79 -9.58 4.29
N GLN A 82 -0.79 -9.05 5.52
CA GLN A 82 -0.81 -9.85 6.75
C GLN A 82 -2.15 -10.57 6.98
N LEU A 83 -3.24 -9.97 6.55
CA LEU A 83 -4.59 -10.52 6.74
C LEU A 83 -5.12 -11.27 5.51
N LYS A 84 -4.31 -11.36 4.45
CA LYS A 84 -4.65 -12.06 3.22
C LYS A 84 -5.05 -13.52 3.49
N GLY A 85 -6.14 -13.96 2.86
CA GLY A 85 -6.70 -15.30 3.05
C GLY A 85 -7.58 -15.48 4.29
N LYS A 86 -7.62 -14.51 5.21
CA LYS A 86 -8.54 -14.51 6.35
C LYS A 86 -9.67 -13.50 6.21
N TYR A 87 -9.40 -12.40 5.51
CA TYR A 87 -10.33 -11.29 5.34
C TYR A 87 -10.40 -10.86 3.87
N TYR A 88 -11.56 -10.38 3.45
CA TYR A 88 -11.73 -9.67 2.21
C TYR A 88 -11.45 -8.19 2.44
N PHE A 89 -10.68 -7.58 1.54
CA PHE A 89 -10.35 -6.16 1.60
C PHE A 89 -11.12 -5.40 0.54
N PHE A 90 -11.85 -4.39 1.00
CA PHE A 90 -12.47 -3.39 0.16
C PHE A 90 -11.79 -2.04 0.42
N GLU A 91 -11.22 -1.44 -0.60
CA GLU A 91 -10.58 -0.13 -0.52
C GLU A 91 -11.43 0.87 -1.32
N TYR A 92 -11.80 1.96 -0.66
CA TYR A 92 -12.56 3.03 -1.26
C TYR A 92 -11.83 4.35 -1.09
N ASP A 93 -11.48 4.99 -2.22
CA ASP A 93 -10.87 6.32 -2.24
C ASP A 93 -11.96 7.39 -2.31
N ALA A 94 -12.27 7.99 -1.16
CA ALA A 94 -13.26 9.05 -1.08
C ALA A 94 -12.83 10.35 -1.80
N TRP A 95 -11.54 10.58 -1.99
CA TRP A 95 -11.03 11.75 -2.70
C TRP A 95 -11.19 11.64 -4.22
N GLY A 96 -11.02 10.43 -4.75
CA GLY A 96 -11.19 10.18 -6.19
C GLY A 96 -12.64 10.28 -6.68
N HIS A 97 -13.62 10.32 -5.76
CA HIS A 97 -15.06 10.30 -6.08
C HIS A 97 -15.81 11.52 -5.56
N GLN A 98 -15.13 12.66 -5.44
CA GLN A 98 -15.74 13.88 -4.84
C GLN A 98 -16.94 14.44 -5.64
N GLU A 99 -17.00 14.21 -6.95
CA GLU A 99 -18.06 14.71 -7.83
C GLU A 99 -19.26 13.77 -7.94
N ASP A 100 -19.11 12.50 -7.55
CA ASP A 100 -20.18 11.51 -7.59
C ASP A 100 -20.96 11.45 -6.27
N LEU A 101 -22.21 10.96 -6.36
CA LEU A 101 -22.97 10.60 -5.18
C LEU A 101 -22.22 9.47 -4.44
N GLN A 102 -21.46 9.81 -3.42
CA GLN A 102 -20.54 8.89 -2.71
C GLN A 102 -21.20 7.56 -2.32
N ARG A 103 -22.48 7.57 -1.93
CA ARG A 103 -23.24 6.35 -1.61
C ARG A 103 -23.34 5.40 -2.79
N ARG A 104 -23.61 5.92 -3.98
CA ARG A 104 -23.73 5.12 -5.21
C ARG A 104 -22.38 4.54 -5.60
N SER A 105 -21.34 5.36 -5.57
CA SER A 105 -19.97 4.96 -5.91
C SER A 105 -19.45 3.85 -4.97
N ILE A 106 -19.71 3.93 -3.67
CA ILE A 106 -19.35 2.87 -2.72
C ILE A 106 -20.06 1.55 -3.05
N LEU A 107 -21.37 1.61 -3.31
CA LEU A 107 -22.17 0.41 -3.60
C LEU A 107 -21.75 -0.24 -4.90
N GLU A 108 -21.50 0.54 -5.95
CA GLU A 108 -21.02 0.05 -7.25
C GLU A 108 -19.65 -0.61 -7.13
N SER A 109 -18.71 0.04 -6.43
CA SER A 109 -17.37 -0.50 -6.19
C SER A 109 -17.40 -1.79 -5.37
N PHE A 110 -18.25 -1.84 -4.35
CA PHE A 110 -18.42 -3.04 -3.52
C PHE A 110 -19.08 -4.19 -4.31
N HIS A 111 -20.09 -3.89 -5.10
CA HIS A 111 -20.74 -4.87 -5.96
C HIS A 111 -19.76 -5.46 -6.99
N PHE A 112 -18.89 -4.63 -7.59
CA PHE A 112 -17.86 -5.07 -8.51
C PHE A 112 -16.89 -6.05 -7.84
N LEU A 113 -16.42 -5.73 -6.65
CA LEU A 113 -15.52 -6.60 -5.87
C LEU A 113 -16.16 -7.97 -5.57
N LEU A 114 -17.45 -8.02 -5.23
CA LEU A 114 -18.14 -9.28 -4.97
C LEU A 114 -18.31 -10.16 -6.23
N ARG A 115 -18.36 -9.56 -7.42
CA ARG A 115 -18.44 -10.31 -8.68
C ARG A 115 -17.12 -10.94 -9.10
N GLU A 116 -16.01 -10.28 -8.82
CA GLU A 116 -14.67 -10.80 -9.16
C GLU A 116 -14.24 -12.00 -8.29
N GLN A 117 -14.95 -12.25 -7.19
CA GLN A 117 -14.61 -13.32 -6.25
C GLN A 117 -15.44 -14.60 -6.45
N LYS A 118 -16.27 -14.65 -7.48
CA LYS A 118 -16.97 -15.86 -7.93
C LYS A 118 -16.23 -16.53 -9.08
#